data_f5ba334fd1f1c73f0aaf73c356f91673
#
_entry.id   f5ba334fd1f1c73f0aaf73c356f91673
#
_cell.length_a   1.000
_cell.length_b   1.000
_cell.length_c   1.000
_cell.angle_alpha   90.00
_cell.angle_beta   90.00
_cell.angle_gamma   90.00
#
_symmetry.space_group_name_H-M   'P 1'
#
loop_
_entity.id
_entity.type
_entity.pdbx_description
1 polymer ?
#
loop_
_entity_poly.entity_id
_entity_poly.type
_entity_poly.pdbx_seq_one_letter_code
_entity_poly.pdbx_strand_id
1 'polypeptide(L)'
;AEDGIRDVERSRGLGDVYKRQLSYTGIEGGLVLVTADDPSLYSSQNEQDNRNYARFAKVPMLEPSDSQEAKDFTKLAFELSERFDTPVMLRTVTRISHSRTVVELGEREELKRPFDLKQNERKYTMIPAFAGPRHRVVEERLKKLKEFAEGFEHNRMEMADTSVGIVTSGIAYQYAKEVFPDYSFLKLGMVWPLPEKMIREFASKVKELWVIEELDPFLEENLRAMGLKVHLGKDRIPLCGELSPTVIAEAVHGKPYRPTVKYPNPIPPRPPNLCAGCPHRGVFYALKKLKLFVFGDIGCYTLATLPPLKALHTCICMGSSVGMLEGATQVLGKEALGKAVCVLGESTFLHAGVTPLMNIAYNKSNGTVIVLNNWTTAMTGAQEHPGSGYTAKGEETFAVDYVQLAKALGVKEENVREVNPYKLDELLEVIKEETSKEEASFIVTKDGPCALLRRAIKAYNPPLHVDQEVCTGCRQCLELGCPALSWDPTKAGEYKTADGKVKKRKGAAAINDLLCNGCGLCYQVCKFDAIKGETEEVPIGFQLRRP
;
A
#
# COMPACT_ATOMS: atom_id res chain seq x y z
N ALA A 1 5.35 13.10 -14.95
CA ALA A 1 4.08 12.37 -15.08
C ALA A 1 3.85 11.43 -13.89
N GLU A 2 4.86 10.72 -13.40
CA GLU A 2 4.75 9.87 -12.21
C GLU A 2 4.50 10.68 -10.92
N ASP A 3 5.07 11.86 -10.80
CA ASP A 3 4.88 12.70 -9.61
C ASP A 3 3.46 13.27 -9.51
N GLY A 4 2.82 13.60 -10.63
CA GLY A 4 1.43 14.03 -10.65
C GLY A 4 0.44 12.92 -10.27
N ILE A 5 0.73 11.67 -10.63
CA ILE A 5 -0.09 10.51 -10.24
C ILE A 5 0.05 10.23 -8.73
N ARG A 6 1.25 10.34 -8.18
CA ARG A 6 1.50 10.15 -6.74
C ARG A 6 0.82 11.19 -5.86
N ASP A 7 0.80 12.46 -6.28
CA ASP A 7 0.17 13.53 -5.50
C ASP A 7 -1.35 13.36 -5.39
N VAL A 8 -2.00 12.78 -6.38
CA VAL A 8 -3.44 12.48 -6.34
C VAL A 8 -3.77 11.29 -5.41
N GLU A 9 -2.89 10.29 -5.31
CA GLU A 9 -3.08 9.19 -4.34
C GLU A 9 -2.89 9.60 -2.88
N ARG A 10 -2.08 10.62 -2.61
CA ARG A 10 -1.67 11.03 -1.27
C ARG A 10 -2.75 11.79 -0.49
N SER A 11 -3.72 12.38 -1.16
CA SER A 11 -4.79 13.17 -0.53
C SER A 11 -6.08 12.36 -0.39
N ARG A 12 -6.07 11.22 0.28
CA ARG A 12 -7.22 10.30 0.35
C ARG A 12 -8.52 10.94 0.85
N GLY A 13 -8.48 11.90 1.76
CA GLY A 13 -9.68 12.62 2.22
C GLY A 13 -10.16 13.73 1.27
N LEU A 14 -9.25 14.29 0.48
CA LEU A 14 -9.51 15.38 -0.48
C LEU A 14 -9.43 14.91 -1.94
N GLY A 15 -8.87 13.71 -2.18
CA GLY A 15 -8.62 13.18 -3.52
C GLY A 15 -9.87 13.12 -4.40
N ASP A 16 -11.02 12.82 -3.83
CA ASP A 16 -12.28 12.75 -4.57
C ASP A 16 -12.77 14.13 -4.98
N VAL A 17 -12.55 15.15 -4.14
CA VAL A 17 -12.84 16.55 -4.48
C VAL A 17 -11.95 17.02 -5.63
N TYR A 18 -10.66 16.69 -5.60
CA TYR A 18 -9.71 17.05 -6.65
C TYR A 18 -9.97 16.31 -7.96
N LYS A 19 -10.28 15.00 -7.92
CA LYS A 19 -10.67 14.25 -9.12
C LYS A 19 -11.88 14.88 -9.80
N ARG A 20 -12.88 15.31 -9.04
CA ARG A 20 -14.06 16.00 -9.58
C ARG A 20 -13.72 17.39 -10.13
N GLN A 21 -12.82 18.14 -9.51
CA GLN A 21 -12.34 19.41 -10.05
C GLN A 21 -11.61 19.21 -11.38
N LEU A 22 -10.77 18.20 -11.53
CA LEU A 22 -10.14 17.85 -12.80
C LEU A 22 -11.17 17.52 -13.90
N SER A 23 -12.29 16.89 -13.55
CA SER A 23 -13.41 16.69 -14.48
C SER A 23 -14.01 18.02 -14.94
N TYR A 24 -14.07 19.05 -14.09
CA TYR A 24 -14.56 20.37 -14.46
C TYR A 24 -13.56 21.13 -15.33
N THR A 25 -12.28 21.16 -14.95
CA THR A 25 -11.24 21.89 -15.70
C THR A 25 -10.99 21.26 -17.06
N GLY A 26 -11.15 19.96 -17.19
CA GLY A 26 -10.71 19.22 -18.36
C GLY A 26 -9.19 19.15 -18.44
N ILE A 27 -8.67 18.91 -19.62
CA ILE A 27 -7.25 18.63 -19.84
C ILE A 27 -6.71 19.41 -21.06
N GLU A 28 -5.37 19.45 -21.21
CA GLU A 28 -4.71 19.88 -22.45
C GLU A 28 -3.96 18.70 -23.11
N GLY A 29 -3.24 17.92 -22.33
CA GLY A 29 -2.70 16.64 -22.76
C GLY A 29 -3.46 15.50 -22.10
N GLY A 30 -3.47 14.32 -22.68
CA GLY A 30 -4.19 13.16 -22.14
C GLY A 30 -3.81 12.85 -20.69
N LEU A 31 -4.80 12.62 -19.84
CA LEU A 31 -4.64 12.26 -18.44
C LEU A 31 -5.33 10.93 -18.14
N VAL A 32 -4.54 9.93 -17.76
CA VAL A 32 -5.05 8.61 -17.37
C VAL A 32 -4.77 8.39 -15.88
N LEU A 33 -5.84 8.08 -15.14
CA LEU A 33 -5.78 7.74 -13.72
C LEU A 33 -5.86 6.22 -13.59
N VAL A 34 -4.75 5.57 -13.28
CA VAL A 34 -4.74 4.13 -13.01
C VAL A 34 -5.22 3.90 -11.58
N THR A 35 -6.26 3.07 -11.44
CA THR A 35 -6.79 2.63 -10.15
C THR A 35 -6.68 1.12 -10.05
N ALA A 36 -6.29 0.61 -8.89
CA ALA A 36 -6.12 -0.81 -8.67
C ALA A 36 -6.90 -1.23 -7.42
N ASP A 37 -7.98 -1.97 -7.62
CA ASP A 37 -8.77 -2.55 -6.55
C ASP A 37 -8.14 -3.88 -6.10
N ASP A 38 -8.32 -4.22 -4.84
CA ASP A 38 -7.71 -5.41 -4.24
C ASP A 38 -8.77 -6.28 -3.53
N PRO A 39 -9.61 -7.00 -4.29
CA PRO A 39 -10.50 -7.99 -3.72
C PRO A 39 -9.70 -8.99 -2.89
N SER A 40 -10.25 -9.42 -1.74
CA SER A 40 -9.58 -10.24 -0.72
C SER A 40 -8.45 -9.57 0.06
N LEU A 41 -8.18 -8.28 -0.11
CA LEU A 41 -7.23 -7.53 0.73
C LEU A 41 -5.81 -8.14 0.77
N TYR A 42 -5.29 -8.61 -0.36
CA TYR A 42 -3.96 -9.23 -0.41
C TYR A 42 -2.83 -8.29 0.03
N SER A 43 -2.97 -6.99 -0.27
CA SER A 43 -2.00 -5.95 0.10
C SER A 43 -2.65 -4.66 0.58
N SER A 44 -3.94 -4.46 0.33
CA SER A 44 -4.69 -3.25 0.69
C SER A 44 -5.26 -3.33 2.10
N GLN A 45 -5.67 -2.20 2.63
CA GLN A 45 -6.27 -2.08 3.96
C GLN A 45 -7.81 -2.21 3.93
N ASN A 46 -8.41 -2.14 2.74
CA ASN A 46 -9.85 -2.23 2.53
C ASN A 46 -10.15 -2.80 1.15
N GLU A 47 -11.30 -3.42 1.01
CA GLU A 47 -11.93 -3.65 -0.28
C GLU A 47 -12.68 -2.39 -0.66
N GLN A 48 -12.39 -1.83 -1.84
CA GLN A 48 -13.12 -0.69 -2.38
C GLN A 48 -13.39 -0.91 -3.86
N ASP A 49 -14.45 -0.26 -4.37
CA ASP A 49 -14.82 -0.32 -5.77
C ASP A 49 -14.69 1.05 -6.43
N ASN A 50 -13.62 1.25 -7.17
CA ASN A 50 -13.32 2.52 -7.82
C ASN A 50 -14.28 2.90 -8.94
N ARG A 51 -15.17 1.99 -9.40
CA ARG A 51 -16.24 2.31 -10.36
C ARG A 51 -17.19 3.37 -9.80
N ASN A 52 -17.41 3.37 -8.50
CA ASN A 52 -18.19 4.40 -7.80
C ASN A 52 -17.54 5.79 -7.89
N TYR A 53 -16.20 5.87 -7.86
CA TYR A 53 -15.50 7.14 -8.05
C TYR A 53 -15.61 7.67 -9.48
N ALA A 54 -15.56 6.81 -10.49
CA ALA A 54 -15.76 7.22 -11.88
C ALA A 54 -17.17 7.82 -12.08
N ARG A 55 -18.19 7.16 -11.53
CA ARG A 55 -19.58 7.64 -11.52
C ARG A 55 -19.71 8.99 -10.80
N PHE A 56 -19.14 9.11 -9.61
CA PHE A 56 -19.15 10.35 -8.82
C PHE A 56 -18.44 11.49 -9.53
N ALA A 57 -17.25 11.26 -10.08
CA ALA A 57 -16.45 12.26 -10.77
C ALA A 57 -16.95 12.57 -12.19
N LYS A 58 -17.85 11.75 -12.75
CA LYS A 58 -18.37 11.85 -14.13
C LYS A 58 -17.26 11.77 -15.17
N VAL A 59 -16.32 10.87 -14.96
CA VAL A 59 -15.21 10.57 -15.88
C VAL A 59 -15.35 9.14 -16.40
N PRO A 60 -14.97 8.86 -17.66
CA PRO A 60 -15.07 7.51 -18.20
C PRO A 60 -14.07 6.56 -17.51
N MET A 61 -14.47 5.27 -17.42
CA MET A 61 -13.63 4.22 -16.88
C MET A 61 -13.57 3.02 -17.82
N LEU A 62 -12.35 2.58 -18.10
CA LEU A 62 -12.04 1.36 -18.81
C LEU A 62 -11.59 0.28 -17.82
N GLU A 63 -12.01 -0.96 -18.06
CA GLU A 63 -11.66 -2.11 -17.22
C GLU A 63 -11.17 -3.27 -18.09
N PRO A 64 -9.85 -3.52 -18.17
CA PRO A 64 -9.29 -4.59 -18.98
C PRO A 64 -9.55 -5.96 -18.33
N SER A 65 -9.73 -6.99 -19.16
CA SER A 65 -9.91 -8.38 -18.73
C SER A 65 -8.64 -9.23 -18.78
N ASP A 66 -7.58 -8.71 -19.39
CA ASP A 66 -6.27 -9.38 -19.51
C ASP A 66 -5.14 -8.36 -19.73
N SER A 67 -3.90 -8.87 -19.86
CA SER A 67 -2.72 -8.01 -20.04
C SER A 67 -2.69 -7.32 -21.41
N GLN A 68 -3.26 -7.91 -22.47
CA GLN A 68 -3.34 -7.27 -23.77
C GLN A 68 -4.28 -6.07 -23.71
N GLU A 69 -5.49 -6.25 -23.18
CA GLU A 69 -6.42 -5.15 -22.98
C GLU A 69 -5.85 -4.08 -22.04
N ALA A 70 -5.11 -4.46 -20.99
CA ALA A 70 -4.48 -3.49 -20.09
C ALA A 70 -3.51 -2.55 -20.85
N LYS A 71 -2.71 -3.10 -21.76
CA LYS A 71 -1.82 -2.31 -22.65
C LYS A 71 -2.63 -1.46 -23.64
N ASP A 72 -3.58 -2.06 -24.33
CA ASP A 72 -4.34 -1.39 -25.40
C ASP A 72 -5.26 -0.30 -24.83
N PHE A 73 -5.93 -0.58 -23.70
CA PHE A 73 -6.76 0.41 -23.01
C PHE A 73 -5.96 1.56 -22.42
N THR A 74 -4.69 1.34 -22.06
CA THR A 74 -3.82 2.44 -21.62
C THR A 74 -3.61 3.44 -22.75
N LYS A 75 -3.29 2.98 -23.96
CA LYS A 75 -3.15 3.85 -25.15
C LYS A 75 -4.47 4.55 -25.46
N LEU A 76 -5.54 3.77 -25.56
CA LEU A 76 -6.88 4.26 -25.86
C LEU A 76 -7.38 5.28 -24.81
N ALA A 77 -7.05 5.10 -23.54
CA ALA A 77 -7.44 6.01 -22.48
C ALA A 77 -6.85 7.43 -22.69
N PHE A 78 -5.62 7.54 -23.18
CA PHE A 78 -5.05 8.85 -23.56
C PHE A 78 -5.81 9.48 -24.75
N GLU A 79 -6.14 8.70 -25.75
CA GLU A 79 -6.90 9.17 -26.93
C GLU A 79 -8.30 9.66 -26.52
N LEU A 80 -9.00 8.88 -25.69
CA LEU A 80 -10.31 9.26 -25.17
C LEU A 80 -10.24 10.49 -24.27
N SER A 81 -9.21 10.58 -23.44
CA SER A 81 -8.99 11.73 -22.57
C SER A 81 -8.89 13.02 -23.38
N GLU A 82 -8.06 13.05 -24.41
CA GLU A 82 -7.92 14.21 -25.30
C GLU A 82 -9.20 14.49 -26.10
N ARG A 83 -9.83 13.46 -26.67
CA ARG A 83 -11.05 13.58 -27.46
C ARG A 83 -12.21 14.18 -26.69
N PHE A 84 -12.36 13.81 -25.43
CA PHE A 84 -13.48 14.23 -24.59
C PHE A 84 -13.14 15.32 -23.58
N ASP A 85 -11.94 15.88 -23.60
CA ASP A 85 -11.49 16.94 -22.65
C ASP A 85 -11.73 16.53 -21.18
N THR A 86 -11.31 15.32 -20.78
CA THR A 86 -11.57 14.77 -19.44
C THR A 86 -10.50 13.75 -19.04
N PRO A 87 -10.16 13.62 -17.74
CA PRO A 87 -9.43 12.45 -17.27
C PRO A 87 -10.17 11.16 -17.63
N VAL A 88 -9.44 10.08 -17.85
CA VAL A 88 -9.97 8.72 -18.02
C VAL A 88 -9.42 7.84 -16.91
N MET A 89 -10.27 7.06 -16.28
CA MET A 89 -9.84 6.07 -15.29
C MET A 89 -9.60 4.72 -15.98
N LEU A 90 -8.46 4.11 -15.67
CA LEU A 90 -8.14 2.73 -16.04
C LEU A 90 -8.17 1.89 -14.77
N ARG A 91 -9.19 1.04 -14.62
CA ARG A 91 -9.35 0.19 -13.45
C ARG A 91 -8.73 -1.18 -13.68
N THR A 92 -7.83 -1.55 -12.81
CA THR A 92 -7.32 -2.92 -12.73
C THR A 92 -7.71 -3.54 -11.39
N VAL A 93 -7.59 -4.85 -11.28
CA VAL A 93 -7.68 -5.58 -10.01
C VAL A 93 -6.39 -6.35 -9.79
N THR A 94 -6.19 -6.86 -8.57
CA THR A 94 -4.97 -7.58 -8.18
C THR A 94 -4.56 -8.63 -9.20
N ARG A 95 -5.50 -9.42 -9.73
CA ARG A 95 -5.16 -10.47 -10.71
C ARG A 95 -4.66 -9.94 -12.02
N ILE A 96 -5.26 -8.88 -12.56
CA ILE A 96 -4.75 -8.24 -13.78
C ILE A 96 -3.36 -7.64 -13.53
N SER A 97 -3.17 -6.95 -12.41
CA SER A 97 -1.90 -6.29 -12.07
C SER A 97 -0.74 -7.27 -11.86
N HIS A 98 -1.02 -8.48 -11.38
CA HIS A 98 -0.02 -9.53 -11.11
C HIS A 98 0.05 -10.63 -12.18
N SER A 99 -0.88 -10.64 -13.15
CA SER A 99 -0.83 -11.63 -14.22
C SER A 99 0.30 -11.32 -15.22
N ARG A 100 0.75 -12.36 -15.90
CA ARG A 100 1.73 -12.26 -16.99
C ARG A 100 1.25 -13.11 -18.16
N THR A 101 1.02 -12.46 -19.28
CA THR A 101 0.64 -13.14 -20.52
C THR A 101 1.48 -12.61 -21.69
N VAL A 102 1.43 -13.28 -22.81
CA VAL A 102 2.02 -12.77 -24.06
C VAL A 102 1.22 -11.56 -24.51
N VAL A 103 1.90 -10.47 -24.82
CA VAL A 103 1.32 -9.20 -25.26
C VAL A 103 1.96 -8.80 -26.58
N GLU A 104 1.14 -8.48 -27.57
CA GLU A 104 1.60 -7.90 -28.82
C GLU A 104 1.98 -6.43 -28.59
N LEU A 105 3.22 -6.09 -28.91
CA LEU A 105 3.71 -4.72 -28.84
C LEU A 105 3.44 -4.01 -30.15
N GLY A 106 2.88 -2.81 -30.11
CA GLY A 106 2.78 -1.91 -31.26
C GLY A 106 4.06 -1.07 -31.42
N GLU A 107 4.10 -0.30 -32.50
CA GLU A 107 5.16 0.68 -32.70
C GLU A 107 5.01 1.87 -31.75
N ARG A 108 6.16 2.42 -31.32
CA ARG A 108 6.18 3.64 -30.49
C ARG A 108 5.89 4.85 -31.37
N GLU A 109 4.82 5.55 -31.06
CA GLU A 109 4.50 6.83 -31.68
C GLU A 109 5.09 7.99 -30.85
N GLU A 110 5.96 8.79 -31.46
CA GLU A 110 6.44 10.02 -30.83
C GLU A 110 5.59 11.20 -31.29
N LEU A 111 4.68 11.63 -30.45
CA LEU A 111 3.88 12.82 -30.68
C LEU A 111 4.67 14.06 -30.28
N LYS A 112 5.29 14.74 -31.24
CA LYS A 112 5.91 16.06 -31.04
C LYS A 112 4.83 17.13 -31.16
N ARG A 113 4.16 17.43 -30.05
CA ARG A 113 3.25 18.58 -29.99
C ARG A 113 3.98 19.77 -29.35
N PRO A 114 3.95 20.95 -29.96
CA PRO A 114 4.45 22.13 -29.27
C PRO A 114 3.57 22.41 -28.04
N PHE A 115 4.20 22.53 -26.89
CA PHE A 115 3.53 22.94 -25.67
C PHE A 115 3.36 24.47 -25.70
N ASP A 116 2.11 24.94 -25.59
CA ASP A 116 1.76 26.34 -25.52
C ASP A 116 0.99 26.63 -24.25
N LEU A 117 1.48 27.58 -23.45
CA LEU A 117 0.81 28.06 -22.23
C LEU A 117 -0.33 29.01 -22.63
N LYS A 118 -1.47 28.47 -22.98
CA LYS A 118 -2.67 29.27 -23.31
C LYS A 118 -3.34 29.79 -22.05
N GLN A 119 -3.51 31.08 -21.99
CA GLN A 119 -4.34 31.70 -20.94
C GLN A 119 -5.82 31.40 -21.23
N ASN A 120 -6.45 30.68 -20.29
CA ASN A 120 -7.88 30.36 -20.36
C ASN A 120 -8.45 30.21 -18.94
N GLU A 121 -8.65 31.36 -18.30
CA GLU A 121 -9.13 31.44 -16.93
C GLU A 121 -10.51 30.80 -16.77
N ARG A 122 -11.36 30.93 -17.78
CA ARG A 122 -12.71 30.34 -17.77
C ARG A 122 -12.72 28.82 -17.75
N LYS A 123 -11.65 28.20 -18.26
CA LYS A 123 -11.46 26.74 -18.24
C LYS A 123 -10.75 26.27 -16.97
N TYR A 124 -9.70 26.97 -16.53
CA TYR A 124 -8.78 26.45 -15.52
C TYR A 124 -8.97 27.03 -14.11
N THR A 125 -9.65 28.17 -13.98
CA THR A 125 -9.86 28.80 -12.67
C THR A 125 -11.26 28.49 -12.13
N MET A 126 -11.34 27.56 -11.15
CA MET A 126 -12.61 27.05 -10.63
C MET A 126 -13.21 27.97 -9.55
N ILE A 127 -13.41 29.26 -9.89
CA ILE A 127 -14.28 30.15 -9.09
C ILE A 127 -15.74 29.88 -9.47
N PRO A 128 -16.72 30.22 -8.60
CA PRO A 128 -18.15 29.94 -8.85
C PRO A 128 -18.66 30.45 -10.21
N ALA A 129 -18.21 31.63 -10.64
CA ALA A 129 -18.60 32.22 -11.93
C ALA A 129 -18.17 31.37 -13.16
N PHE A 130 -17.05 30.64 -13.07
CA PHE A 130 -16.54 29.79 -14.15
C PHE A 130 -16.92 28.33 -13.95
N ALA A 131 -16.96 27.87 -12.70
CA ALA A 131 -17.34 26.48 -12.39
C ALA A 131 -18.78 26.16 -12.80
N GLY A 132 -19.73 27.11 -12.66
CA GLY A 132 -21.12 26.91 -13.08
C GLY A 132 -21.27 26.56 -14.58
N PRO A 133 -20.73 27.36 -15.52
CA PRO A 133 -20.65 26.99 -16.94
C PRO A 133 -19.91 25.67 -17.20
N ARG A 134 -18.80 25.42 -16.52
CA ARG A 134 -18.03 24.15 -16.66
C ARG A 134 -18.85 22.94 -16.20
N HIS A 135 -19.73 23.07 -15.21
CA HIS A 135 -20.64 21.99 -14.84
C HIS A 135 -21.52 21.55 -16.02
N ARG A 136 -22.06 22.49 -16.79
CA ARG A 136 -22.84 22.17 -18.00
C ARG A 136 -22.00 21.42 -19.04
N VAL A 137 -20.73 21.80 -19.20
CA VAL A 137 -19.80 21.09 -20.10
C VAL A 137 -19.59 19.65 -19.62
N VAL A 138 -19.48 19.40 -18.31
CA VAL A 138 -19.37 18.04 -17.75
C VAL A 138 -20.61 17.21 -18.09
N GLU A 139 -21.82 17.76 -17.94
CA GLU A 139 -23.07 17.04 -18.22
C GLU A 139 -23.22 16.73 -19.73
N GLU A 140 -22.93 17.70 -20.59
CA GLU A 140 -22.96 17.48 -22.05
C GLU A 140 -21.90 16.45 -22.49
N ARG A 141 -20.72 16.49 -21.89
CA ARG A 141 -19.66 15.51 -22.13
C ARG A 141 -20.09 14.09 -21.71
N LEU A 142 -20.76 13.97 -20.55
CA LEU A 142 -21.27 12.68 -20.11
C LEU A 142 -22.30 12.08 -21.08
N LYS A 143 -23.15 12.91 -21.70
CA LYS A 143 -24.06 12.46 -22.75
C LYS A 143 -23.30 11.92 -23.97
N LYS A 144 -22.31 12.69 -24.43
CA LYS A 144 -21.45 12.26 -25.57
C LYS A 144 -20.69 10.97 -25.27
N LEU A 145 -20.22 10.81 -24.03
CA LEU A 145 -19.54 9.59 -23.59
C LEU A 145 -20.51 8.39 -23.55
N LYS A 146 -21.77 8.59 -23.14
CA LYS A 146 -22.81 7.55 -23.21
C LYS A 146 -23.08 7.12 -24.64
N GLU A 147 -23.20 8.07 -25.56
CA GLU A 147 -23.37 7.79 -27.01
C GLU A 147 -22.16 7.03 -27.57
N PHE A 148 -20.95 7.44 -27.18
CA PHE A 148 -19.72 6.77 -27.58
C PHE A 148 -19.65 5.32 -27.06
N ALA A 149 -20.06 5.08 -25.82
CA ALA A 149 -20.05 3.75 -25.19
C ALA A 149 -20.92 2.73 -25.96
N GLU A 150 -21.99 3.18 -26.62
CA GLU A 150 -22.86 2.32 -27.43
C GLU A 150 -22.17 1.70 -28.66
N GLY A 151 -21.19 2.41 -29.23
CA GLY A 151 -20.39 1.93 -30.37
C GLY A 151 -18.96 1.55 -30.01
N PHE A 152 -18.66 1.39 -28.74
CA PHE A 152 -17.32 1.09 -28.28
C PHE A 152 -16.95 -0.37 -28.58
N GLU A 153 -15.98 -0.60 -29.46
CA GLU A 153 -15.64 -1.93 -30.00
C GLU A 153 -15.23 -2.97 -28.95
N HIS A 154 -14.73 -2.51 -27.79
CA HIS A 154 -14.34 -3.39 -26.69
C HIS A 154 -15.50 -3.73 -25.74
N ASN A 155 -16.70 -3.17 -25.97
CA ASN A 155 -17.95 -3.69 -25.43
C ASN A 155 -18.46 -4.77 -26.41
N ARG A 156 -18.33 -6.04 -26.02
CA ARG A 156 -18.59 -7.16 -26.93
C ARG A 156 -19.80 -7.97 -26.51
N MET A 157 -20.73 -8.15 -27.47
CA MET A 157 -21.85 -9.06 -27.33
C MET A 157 -21.51 -10.39 -27.99
N GLU A 158 -21.33 -11.45 -27.22
CA GLU A 158 -20.98 -12.79 -27.65
C GLU A 158 -22.21 -13.68 -27.48
N MET A 159 -22.97 -13.88 -28.56
CA MET A 159 -24.18 -14.69 -28.53
C MET A 159 -23.90 -16.17 -28.74
N ALA A 160 -24.39 -17.02 -27.83
CA ALA A 160 -24.36 -18.47 -27.90
C ALA A 160 -25.69 -19.03 -27.38
N ASP A 161 -25.74 -19.87 -26.32
CA ASP A 161 -27.00 -20.25 -25.71
C ASP A 161 -27.69 -19.03 -25.07
N THR A 162 -28.90 -18.76 -25.53
CA THR A 162 -29.72 -17.63 -25.06
C THR A 162 -30.58 -17.95 -23.85
N SER A 163 -30.45 -19.13 -23.26
CA SER A 163 -31.12 -19.45 -21.99
C SER A 163 -30.63 -18.53 -20.86
N VAL A 164 -29.34 -18.19 -20.88
CA VAL A 164 -28.69 -17.28 -19.94
C VAL A 164 -27.80 -16.30 -20.67
N GLY A 165 -27.93 -15.03 -20.32
CA GLY A 165 -26.99 -13.97 -20.72
C GLY A 165 -26.29 -13.37 -19.52
N ILE A 166 -24.96 -13.30 -19.58
CA ILE A 166 -24.11 -12.82 -18.49
C ILE A 166 -23.53 -11.46 -18.86
N VAL A 167 -23.85 -10.44 -18.05
CA VAL A 167 -23.19 -9.12 -18.13
C VAL A 167 -22.02 -9.10 -17.13
N THR A 168 -20.84 -8.73 -17.61
CA THR A 168 -19.61 -8.80 -16.81
C THR A 168 -18.51 -7.88 -17.37
N SER A 169 -17.44 -7.67 -16.60
CA SER A 169 -16.28 -6.86 -16.97
C SER A 169 -15.00 -7.40 -16.35
N GLY A 170 -13.86 -6.88 -16.79
CA GLY A 170 -12.56 -7.19 -16.20
C GLY A 170 -12.25 -8.68 -16.09
N ILE A 171 -11.57 -9.07 -15.03
CA ILE A 171 -11.18 -10.47 -14.81
C ILE A 171 -12.39 -11.39 -14.56
N ALA A 172 -13.49 -10.85 -14.04
CA ALA A 172 -14.71 -11.62 -13.81
C ALA A 172 -15.27 -12.21 -15.12
N TYR A 173 -15.05 -11.53 -16.25
CA TYR A 173 -15.37 -12.08 -17.58
C TYR A 173 -14.61 -13.37 -17.87
N GLN A 174 -13.28 -13.39 -17.63
CA GLN A 174 -12.47 -14.58 -17.89
C GLN A 174 -12.93 -15.77 -17.03
N TYR A 175 -13.23 -15.52 -15.77
CA TYR A 175 -13.69 -16.55 -14.84
C TYR A 175 -15.09 -17.08 -15.20
N ALA A 176 -16.01 -16.17 -15.50
CA ALA A 176 -17.37 -16.56 -15.91
C ALA A 176 -17.36 -17.34 -17.23
N LYS A 177 -16.52 -16.93 -18.20
CA LYS A 177 -16.38 -17.61 -19.49
C LYS A 177 -15.79 -19.01 -19.36
N GLU A 178 -14.87 -19.22 -18.40
CA GLU A 178 -14.31 -20.55 -18.11
C GLU A 178 -15.39 -21.48 -17.51
N VAL A 179 -16.25 -20.96 -16.63
CA VAL A 179 -17.30 -21.76 -15.97
C VAL A 179 -18.50 -22.02 -16.88
N PHE A 180 -18.87 -21.06 -17.71
CA PHE A 180 -20.04 -21.07 -18.57
C PHE A 180 -19.71 -20.83 -20.04
N PRO A 181 -18.88 -21.67 -20.70
CA PRO A 181 -18.38 -21.40 -22.05
C PRO A 181 -19.48 -21.28 -23.11
N ASP A 182 -20.63 -21.93 -22.88
CA ASP A 182 -21.72 -22.05 -23.85
C ASP A 182 -22.79 -20.93 -23.68
N TYR A 183 -22.75 -20.13 -22.62
CA TYR A 183 -23.71 -19.06 -22.40
C TYR A 183 -23.37 -17.81 -23.22
N SER A 184 -24.38 -16.95 -23.38
CA SER A 184 -24.21 -15.64 -24.03
C SER A 184 -23.58 -14.64 -23.08
N PHE A 185 -22.69 -13.78 -23.57
CA PHE A 185 -21.98 -12.78 -22.79
C PHE A 185 -22.15 -11.38 -23.37
N LEU A 186 -22.31 -10.41 -22.47
CA LEU A 186 -22.01 -9.01 -22.74
C LEU A 186 -20.81 -8.60 -21.88
N LYS A 187 -19.65 -8.56 -22.51
CA LYS A 187 -18.38 -8.13 -21.90
C LYS A 187 -18.25 -6.62 -22.05
N LEU A 188 -18.15 -5.91 -20.96
CA LEU A 188 -17.95 -4.46 -20.94
C LEU A 188 -16.46 -4.11 -20.76
N GLY A 189 -15.89 -3.42 -21.75
CA GLY A 189 -14.56 -2.82 -21.68
C GLY A 189 -14.62 -1.40 -21.10
N MET A 190 -15.70 -0.65 -21.40
CA MET A 190 -16.03 0.60 -20.73
C MET A 190 -17.13 0.36 -19.70
N VAL A 191 -16.76 0.41 -18.42
CA VAL A 191 -17.69 0.16 -17.30
C VAL A 191 -18.39 1.42 -16.80
N TRP A 192 -17.96 2.58 -17.27
CA TRP A 192 -18.64 3.85 -17.04
C TRP A 192 -18.27 4.87 -18.11
N PRO A 193 -19.28 5.60 -18.69
CA PRO A 193 -20.71 5.33 -18.57
C PRO A 193 -21.11 4.05 -19.30
N LEU A 194 -22.20 3.44 -18.86
CA LEU A 194 -22.69 2.18 -19.42
C LEU A 194 -23.38 2.39 -20.79
N PRO A 195 -23.24 1.43 -21.74
CA PRO A 195 -23.92 1.41 -23.03
C PRO A 195 -25.36 0.89 -22.82
N GLU A 196 -26.28 1.76 -22.46
CA GLU A 196 -27.63 1.40 -22.05
C GLU A 196 -28.44 0.69 -23.16
N LYS A 197 -28.31 1.14 -24.40
CA LYS A 197 -29.02 0.53 -25.54
C LYS A 197 -28.49 -0.87 -25.81
N MET A 198 -27.19 -1.05 -25.83
CA MET A 198 -26.54 -2.36 -26.04
C MET A 198 -26.93 -3.33 -24.90
N ILE A 199 -26.97 -2.88 -23.66
CA ILE A 199 -27.39 -3.69 -22.51
C ILE A 199 -28.85 -4.12 -22.66
N ARG A 200 -29.76 -3.21 -23.01
CA ARG A 200 -31.18 -3.52 -23.25
C ARG A 200 -31.36 -4.48 -24.43
N GLU A 201 -30.62 -4.28 -25.51
CA GLU A 201 -30.62 -5.17 -26.66
C GLU A 201 -30.19 -6.59 -26.25
N PHE A 202 -29.06 -6.70 -25.53
CA PHE A 202 -28.59 -7.99 -25.03
C PHE A 202 -29.63 -8.67 -24.12
N ALA A 203 -30.17 -7.91 -23.14
CA ALA A 203 -31.18 -8.43 -22.24
C ALA A 203 -32.44 -8.92 -22.94
N SER A 204 -32.83 -8.32 -24.08
CA SER A 204 -33.99 -8.75 -24.88
C SER A 204 -33.76 -10.07 -25.64
N LYS A 205 -32.50 -10.47 -25.82
CA LYS A 205 -32.12 -11.68 -26.59
C LYS A 205 -31.95 -12.92 -25.72
N VAL A 206 -32.01 -12.80 -24.39
CA VAL A 206 -31.78 -13.88 -23.45
C VAL A 206 -32.98 -14.10 -22.52
N LYS A 207 -33.17 -15.31 -22.01
CA LYS A 207 -34.30 -15.63 -21.11
C LYS A 207 -34.01 -15.19 -19.68
N GLU A 208 -32.80 -15.43 -19.21
CA GLU A 208 -32.33 -14.99 -17.90
C GLU A 208 -31.15 -14.06 -18.06
N LEU A 209 -31.13 -12.96 -17.32
CA LEU A 209 -30.03 -12.01 -17.27
C LEU A 209 -29.31 -12.16 -15.94
N TRP A 210 -28.04 -12.51 -16.01
CA TRP A 210 -27.16 -12.65 -14.86
C TRP A 210 -26.11 -11.54 -14.87
N VAL A 211 -25.64 -11.15 -13.67
CA VAL A 211 -24.50 -10.23 -13.50
C VAL A 211 -23.45 -10.93 -12.67
N ILE A 212 -22.24 -11.05 -13.23
CA ILE A 212 -21.09 -11.60 -12.52
C ILE A 212 -20.01 -10.51 -12.48
N GLU A 213 -19.80 -9.95 -11.29
CA GLU A 213 -18.86 -8.87 -11.03
C GLU A 213 -18.21 -9.02 -9.66
N GLU A 214 -16.99 -8.50 -9.50
CA GLU A 214 -16.30 -8.42 -8.20
C GLU A 214 -16.75 -7.18 -7.42
N LEU A 215 -16.60 -7.22 -6.09
CA LEU A 215 -16.86 -6.13 -5.14
C LEU A 215 -18.33 -5.68 -5.15
N ASP A 216 -18.60 -4.36 -5.25
CA ASP A 216 -19.94 -3.78 -5.14
C ASP A 216 -20.87 -4.23 -6.28
N PRO A 217 -22.20 -4.21 -6.08
CA PRO A 217 -23.18 -4.50 -7.11
C PRO A 217 -23.32 -3.36 -8.15
N PHE A 218 -22.19 -2.87 -8.69
CA PHE A 218 -22.18 -1.69 -9.54
C PHE A 218 -22.91 -1.89 -10.85
N LEU A 219 -22.64 -2.97 -11.57
CA LEU A 219 -23.35 -3.29 -12.81
C LEU A 219 -24.79 -3.68 -12.50
N GLU A 220 -24.99 -4.55 -11.50
CA GLU A 220 -26.33 -5.01 -11.10
C GLU A 220 -27.26 -3.86 -10.74
N GLU A 221 -26.82 -2.93 -9.89
CA GLU A 221 -27.63 -1.76 -9.49
C GLU A 221 -27.99 -0.88 -10.69
N ASN A 222 -27.05 -0.63 -11.59
CA ASN A 222 -27.31 0.16 -12.78
C ASN A 222 -28.29 -0.55 -13.75
N LEU A 223 -28.17 -1.86 -13.94
CA LEU A 223 -29.11 -2.64 -14.76
C LEU A 223 -30.50 -2.63 -14.12
N ARG A 224 -30.61 -2.79 -12.82
CA ARG A 224 -31.90 -2.68 -12.09
C ARG A 224 -32.48 -1.27 -12.20
N ALA A 225 -31.65 -0.22 -12.11
CA ALA A 225 -32.07 1.17 -12.30
C ALA A 225 -32.58 1.45 -13.74
N MET A 226 -32.10 0.71 -14.74
CA MET A 226 -32.62 0.72 -16.11
C MET A 226 -33.97 -0.04 -16.22
N GLY A 227 -34.50 -0.63 -15.15
CA GLY A 227 -35.72 -1.42 -15.13
C GLY A 227 -35.55 -2.86 -15.64
N LEU A 228 -34.32 -3.36 -15.76
CA LEU A 228 -34.04 -4.73 -16.16
C LEU A 228 -34.15 -5.68 -14.96
N LYS A 229 -34.72 -6.87 -15.19
CA LYS A 229 -34.76 -7.92 -14.17
C LYS A 229 -33.44 -8.69 -14.21
N VAL A 230 -32.62 -8.52 -13.18
CA VAL A 230 -31.44 -9.36 -12.94
C VAL A 230 -31.89 -10.61 -12.17
N HIS A 231 -31.67 -11.79 -12.76
CA HIS A 231 -32.14 -13.08 -12.22
C HIS A 231 -31.12 -13.70 -11.28
N LEU A 232 -29.82 -13.40 -11.46
CA LEU A 232 -28.73 -13.79 -10.58
C LEU A 232 -27.70 -12.64 -10.54
N GLY A 233 -27.28 -12.27 -9.35
CA GLY A 233 -26.27 -11.24 -9.08
C GLY A 233 -25.68 -11.44 -7.68
N LYS A 234 -25.55 -10.37 -6.92
CA LYS A 234 -24.97 -10.40 -5.56
C LYS A 234 -25.83 -11.12 -4.50
N ASP A 235 -27.03 -11.55 -4.87
CA ASP A 235 -27.81 -12.49 -4.08
C ASP A 235 -27.16 -13.88 -3.98
N ARG A 236 -26.28 -14.24 -4.95
CA ARG A 236 -25.51 -15.46 -4.96
C ARG A 236 -24.01 -15.23 -5.09
N ILE A 237 -23.59 -14.35 -6.00
CA ILE A 237 -22.17 -14.02 -6.18
C ILE A 237 -21.64 -13.27 -4.96
N PRO A 238 -20.56 -13.71 -4.30
CA PRO A 238 -20.05 -13.08 -3.09
C PRO A 238 -19.78 -11.58 -3.27
N LEU A 239 -20.14 -10.79 -2.24
CA LEU A 239 -19.85 -9.37 -2.19
C LEU A 239 -18.38 -9.11 -1.84
N CYS A 240 -17.84 -9.90 -0.90
CA CYS A 240 -16.47 -9.76 -0.41
C CYS A 240 -15.56 -10.80 -1.03
N GLY A 241 -14.31 -10.42 -1.21
CA GLY A 241 -13.28 -11.30 -1.70
C GLY A 241 -13.18 -11.39 -3.22
N GLU A 242 -12.10 -12.01 -3.65
CA GLU A 242 -11.78 -12.23 -5.06
C GLU A 242 -12.66 -13.34 -5.66
N LEU A 243 -13.14 -13.14 -6.87
CA LEU A 243 -13.77 -14.19 -7.64
C LEU A 243 -12.72 -15.15 -8.22
N SER A 244 -13.19 -16.35 -8.52
CA SER A 244 -12.46 -17.37 -9.29
C SER A 244 -13.47 -18.30 -9.95
N PRO A 245 -13.07 -19.13 -10.92
CA PRO A 245 -13.96 -20.15 -11.49
C PRO A 245 -14.61 -21.04 -10.41
N THR A 246 -13.86 -21.40 -9.37
CA THR A 246 -14.40 -22.21 -8.26
C THR A 246 -15.44 -21.44 -7.44
N VAL A 247 -15.16 -20.20 -7.05
CA VAL A 247 -16.09 -19.36 -6.28
C VAL A 247 -17.39 -19.14 -7.07
N ILE A 248 -17.30 -18.85 -8.36
CA ILE A 248 -18.47 -18.67 -9.23
C ILE A 248 -19.27 -19.96 -9.34
N ALA A 249 -18.62 -21.10 -9.60
CA ALA A 249 -19.30 -22.39 -9.72
C ALA A 249 -19.97 -22.83 -8.41
N GLU A 250 -19.32 -22.62 -7.28
CA GLU A 250 -19.89 -22.89 -5.95
C GLU A 250 -21.10 -22.01 -5.68
N ALA A 251 -21.03 -20.72 -6.01
CA ALA A 251 -22.14 -19.78 -5.83
C ALA A 251 -23.36 -20.14 -6.69
N VAL A 252 -23.14 -20.59 -7.92
CA VAL A 252 -24.23 -20.88 -8.88
C VAL A 252 -24.71 -22.34 -8.76
N HIS A 253 -23.81 -23.30 -8.66
CA HIS A 253 -24.11 -24.74 -8.73
C HIS A 253 -24.00 -25.48 -7.39
N GLY A 254 -23.51 -24.83 -6.32
CA GLY A 254 -23.29 -25.43 -5.00
C GLY A 254 -22.10 -26.43 -4.96
N LYS A 255 -21.24 -26.44 -5.97
CA LYS A 255 -20.06 -27.32 -6.07
C LYS A 255 -18.89 -26.61 -6.77
N PRO A 256 -17.65 -26.96 -6.42
CA PRO A 256 -16.48 -26.34 -7.04
C PRO A 256 -16.39 -26.70 -8.54
N TYR A 257 -15.78 -25.80 -9.32
CA TYR A 257 -15.57 -25.96 -10.75
C TYR A 257 -14.71 -27.19 -11.10
N ARG A 258 -13.66 -27.42 -10.30
CA ARG A 258 -12.78 -28.60 -10.39
C ARG A 258 -12.67 -29.27 -9.02
N PRO A 259 -12.39 -30.58 -8.98
CA PRO A 259 -12.13 -31.26 -7.72
C PRO A 259 -11.01 -30.57 -6.93
N THR A 260 -11.25 -30.34 -5.66
CA THR A 260 -10.23 -29.76 -4.78
C THR A 260 -9.11 -30.76 -4.55
N VAL A 261 -7.89 -30.40 -4.91
CA VAL A 261 -6.70 -31.19 -4.61
C VAL A 261 -6.38 -31.04 -3.12
N LYS A 262 -6.46 -32.15 -2.38
CA LYS A 262 -6.05 -32.18 -0.97
C LYS A 262 -4.56 -32.47 -0.90
N TYR A 263 -3.79 -31.55 -0.39
CA TYR A 263 -2.38 -31.79 -0.08
C TYR A 263 -2.28 -32.68 1.17
N PRO A 264 -1.39 -33.67 1.19
CA PRO A 264 -1.24 -34.58 2.33
C PRO A 264 -0.78 -33.86 3.61
N ASN A 265 -0.06 -32.77 3.47
CA ASN A 265 0.39 -31.95 4.58
C ASN A 265 -0.13 -30.51 4.40
N PRO A 266 -0.63 -29.86 5.46
CA PRO A 266 -1.01 -28.45 5.39
C PRO A 266 0.21 -27.60 5.05
N ILE A 267 0.05 -26.68 4.11
CA ILE A 267 1.10 -25.70 3.79
C ILE A 267 1.23 -24.76 4.98
N PRO A 268 2.42 -24.66 5.60
CA PRO A 268 2.58 -23.77 6.76
C PRO A 268 2.34 -22.31 6.37
N PRO A 269 1.63 -21.52 7.20
CA PRO A 269 1.45 -20.11 6.95
C PRO A 269 2.80 -19.39 6.93
N ARG A 270 2.95 -18.45 6.01
CA ARG A 270 4.16 -17.60 5.86
C ARG A 270 3.76 -16.13 5.97
N PRO A 271 3.42 -15.64 7.18
CA PRO A 271 3.06 -14.25 7.36
C PRO A 271 4.24 -13.35 6.98
N PRO A 272 3.97 -12.15 6.43
CA PRO A 272 5.01 -11.19 6.14
C PRO A 272 5.74 -10.80 7.43
N ASN A 273 7.04 -10.53 7.31
CA ASN A 273 7.88 -10.14 8.44
C ASN A 273 8.89 -9.07 8.01
N LEU A 274 9.36 -8.27 8.97
CA LEU A 274 10.48 -7.38 8.73
C LEU A 274 11.74 -8.20 8.35
N CYS A 275 12.59 -7.66 7.48
CA CYS A 275 13.80 -8.33 7.02
C CYS A 275 14.79 -8.60 8.16
N ALA A 276 15.72 -9.55 7.98
CA ALA A 276 16.85 -9.72 8.88
C ALA A 276 17.70 -8.42 8.91
N GLY A 277 18.04 -7.95 10.11
CA GLY A 277 18.76 -6.69 10.32
C GLY A 277 18.01 -5.43 9.85
N CYS A 278 16.68 -5.48 9.77
CA CYS A 278 15.88 -4.30 9.46
C CYS A 278 16.05 -3.22 10.55
N PRO A 279 16.32 -1.95 10.18
CA PRO A 279 16.51 -0.86 11.15
C PRO A 279 15.27 -0.60 12.02
N HIS A 280 14.08 -0.85 11.50
CA HIS A 280 12.83 -0.63 12.23
C HIS A 280 12.71 -1.52 13.48
N ARG A 281 13.39 -2.68 13.52
CA ARG A 281 13.29 -3.61 14.66
C ARG A 281 13.75 -3.02 15.97
N GLY A 282 14.87 -2.28 15.99
CA GLY A 282 15.38 -1.63 17.19
C GLY A 282 14.37 -0.63 17.75
N VAL A 283 13.82 0.21 16.89
CA VAL A 283 12.82 1.21 17.28
C VAL A 283 11.59 0.55 17.89
N PHE A 284 10.97 -0.42 17.21
CA PHE A 284 9.76 -1.08 17.72
C PHE A 284 10.01 -1.96 18.94
N TYR A 285 11.21 -2.52 19.07
CA TYR A 285 11.59 -3.18 20.31
C TYR A 285 11.66 -2.19 21.48
N ALA A 286 12.23 -1.00 21.28
CA ALA A 286 12.29 0.05 22.30
C ALA A 286 10.87 0.56 22.66
N LEU A 287 10.01 0.84 21.66
CA LEU A 287 8.63 1.25 21.86
C LEU A 287 7.82 0.22 22.67
N LYS A 288 7.99 -1.08 22.36
CA LYS A 288 7.40 -2.19 23.13
C LYS A 288 7.89 -2.21 24.57
N LYS A 289 9.19 -2.04 24.80
CA LYS A 289 9.78 -2.03 26.15
C LYS A 289 9.27 -0.87 26.99
N LEU A 290 9.08 0.29 26.39
CA LEU A 290 8.52 1.48 27.03
C LEU A 290 6.99 1.42 27.19
N LYS A 291 6.32 0.42 26.60
CA LYS A 291 4.87 0.22 26.63
C LYS A 291 4.07 1.43 26.11
N LEU A 292 4.61 2.11 25.10
CA LEU A 292 3.95 3.26 24.52
C LEU A 292 2.81 2.84 23.58
N PHE A 293 1.75 3.63 23.55
CA PHE A 293 0.75 3.55 22.50
C PHE A 293 1.32 4.21 21.24
N VAL A 294 1.39 3.46 20.15
CA VAL A 294 2.04 3.88 18.89
C VAL A 294 0.99 4.11 17.84
N PHE A 295 0.78 5.37 17.46
CA PHE A 295 0.04 5.73 16.27
C PHE A 295 0.93 5.45 15.06
N GLY A 296 0.51 4.50 14.25
CA GLY A 296 1.26 4.03 13.10
C GLY A 296 0.72 4.53 11.78
N ASP A 297 1.50 4.24 10.77
CA ASP A 297 1.29 4.63 9.38
C ASP A 297 1.58 3.47 8.44
N ILE A 298 1.50 3.67 7.13
CA ILE A 298 1.70 2.62 6.13
C ILE A 298 3.15 2.59 5.64
N GLY A 299 3.77 1.43 5.78
CA GLY A 299 5.12 1.11 5.32
C GLY A 299 5.55 -0.26 5.80
N CYS A 300 6.79 -0.67 5.56
CA CYS A 300 7.32 -1.94 6.10
C CYS A 300 7.14 -2.04 7.62
N TYR A 301 7.23 -0.93 8.32
CA TYR A 301 7.07 -0.83 9.77
C TYR A 301 5.66 -1.16 10.28
N THR A 302 4.63 -1.13 9.43
CA THR A 302 3.28 -1.62 9.79
C THR A 302 3.31 -3.07 10.27
N LEU A 303 4.27 -3.87 9.76
CA LEU A 303 4.47 -5.25 10.21
C LEU A 303 4.86 -5.39 11.69
N ALA A 304 5.23 -4.28 12.35
CA ALA A 304 5.47 -4.28 13.79
C ALA A 304 4.20 -4.47 14.63
N THR A 305 3.00 -4.40 14.03
CA THR A 305 1.74 -4.81 14.68
C THR A 305 1.68 -6.31 14.94
N LEU A 306 2.43 -7.10 14.16
CA LEU A 306 2.44 -8.57 14.27
C LEU A 306 3.32 -9.07 15.42
N PRO A 307 3.04 -10.28 15.94
CA PRO A 307 3.94 -10.91 16.90
C PRO A 307 5.35 -11.12 16.32
N PRO A 308 6.40 -11.07 17.15
CA PRO A 308 6.37 -10.86 18.60
C PRO A 308 6.41 -9.38 19.01
N LEU A 309 6.61 -8.44 18.08
CA LEU A 309 6.75 -7.01 18.37
C LEU A 309 5.48 -6.44 18.99
N LYS A 310 4.34 -6.52 18.30
CA LYS A 310 3.05 -5.98 18.76
C LYS A 310 3.17 -4.55 19.28
N ALA A 311 3.87 -3.70 18.56
CA ALA A 311 4.26 -2.36 19.00
C ALA A 311 3.79 -1.25 18.06
N LEU A 312 2.79 -1.53 17.22
CA LEU A 312 2.10 -0.55 16.39
C LEU A 312 0.59 -0.80 16.53
N HIS A 313 -0.18 0.23 16.90
CA HIS A 313 -1.54 0.06 17.41
C HIS A 313 -2.60 0.64 16.47
N THR A 314 -2.25 1.57 15.59
CA THR A 314 -3.14 2.10 14.56
C THR A 314 -2.45 2.15 13.20
N CYS A 315 -3.24 2.03 12.13
CA CYS A 315 -2.75 2.21 10.76
C CYS A 315 -3.97 2.54 9.87
N ILE A 316 -4.10 3.80 9.44
CA ILE A 316 -5.24 4.25 8.63
C ILE A 316 -4.79 4.59 7.21
N CYS A 317 -3.96 5.62 7.03
CA CYS A 317 -3.41 6.02 5.75
C CYS A 317 -2.07 6.73 5.93
N MET A 318 -1.32 6.91 4.85
CA MET A 318 -0.02 7.59 4.89
C MET A 318 -0.16 9.02 5.41
N GLY A 319 0.58 9.35 6.49
CA GLY A 319 0.57 10.66 7.15
C GLY A 319 -0.46 10.82 8.28
N SER A 320 -1.42 9.90 8.42
CA SER A 320 -2.45 10.01 9.46
C SER A 320 -1.95 9.82 10.89
N SER A 321 -0.83 9.13 11.08
CA SER A 321 -0.25 8.86 12.39
C SER A 321 0.00 10.14 13.20
N VAL A 322 0.52 11.17 12.54
CA VAL A 322 0.84 12.46 13.17
C VAL A 322 -0.44 13.19 13.59
N GLY A 323 -1.46 13.24 12.70
CA GLY A 323 -2.76 13.86 13.01
C GLY A 323 -3.53 13.11 14.11
N MET A 324 -3.44 11.76 14.14
CA MET A 324 -4.04 10.97 15.22
C MET A 324 -3.36 11.23 16.56
N LEU A 325 -2.01 11.34 16.59
CA LEU A 325 -1.27 11.72 17.79
C LEU A 325 -1.71 13.10 18.26
N GLU A 326 -1.77 14.07 17.38
CA GLU A 326 -2.21 15.42 17.71
C GLU A 326 -3.62 15.42 18.32
N GLY A 327 -4.58 14.78 17.68
CA GLY A 327 -5.94 14.65 18.21
C GLY A 327 -5.96 14.05 19.62
N ALA A 328 -5.18 12.98 19.82
CA ALA A 328 -5.06 12.34 21.12
C ALA A 328 -4.44 13.27 22.19
N THR A 329 -3.37 14.01 21.83
CA THR A 329 -2.71 14.92 22.78
C THR A 329 -3.56 16.15 23.10
N GLN A 330 -4.37 16.64 22.16
CA GLN A 330 -5.34 17.71 22.41
C GLN A 330 -6.42 17.28 23.43
N VAL A 331 -6.87 16.04 23.37
CA VAL A 331 -7.91 15.51 24.27
C VAL A 331 -7.34 15.13 25.63
N LEU A 332 -6.19 14.47 25.66
CA LEU A 332 -5.58 13.94 26.88
C LEU A 332 -4.68 14.95 27.61
N GLY A 333 -4.20 15.99 26.90
CA GLY A 333 -3.29 16.97 27.47
C GLY A 333 -2.04 16.30 28.06
N LYS A 334 -1.73 16.65 29.31
CA LYS A 334 -0.58 16.08 30.04
C LYS A 334 -0.69 14.58 30.30
N GLU A 335 -1.87 13.99 30.25
CA GLU A 335 -2.02 12.54 30.44
C GLU A 335 -1.45 11.71 29.28
N ALA A 336 -1.19 12.31 28.13
CA ALA A 336 -0.54 11.68 26.98
C ALA A 336 0.98 11.53 27.16
N LEU A 337 1.59 12.34 28.06
CA LEU A 337 3.04 12.35 28.28
C LEU A 337 3.56 10.98 28.73
N GLY A 338 4.61 10.52 28.07
CA GLY A 338 5.21 9.22 28.33
C GLY A 338 4.33 8.02 27.99
N LYS A 339 3.17 8.22 27.32
CA LYS A 339 2.22 7.14 26.99
C LYS A 339 2.00 6.94 25.48
N ALA A 340 2.16 7.99 24.68
CA ALA A 340 1.83 7.96 23.26
C ALA A 340 2.93 8.54 22.38
N VAL A 341 3.03 8.01 21.16
CA VAL A 341 3.99 8.44 20.13
C VAL A 341 3.43 8.13 18.75
N CYS A 342 3.84 8.84 17.72
CA CYS A 342 3.58 8.39 16.37
C CYS A 342 4.86 8.00 15.63
N VAL A 343 4.71 7.09 14.67
CA VAL A 343 5.81 6.65 13.79
C VAL A 343 5.36 6.69 12.34
N LEU A 344 6.25 7.15 11.45
CA LEU A 344 6.06 7.13 10.01
C LEU A 344 7.39 7.01 9.28
N GLY A 345 7.35 6.55 8.03
CA GLY A 345 8.53 6.48 7.17
C GLY A 345 8.96 7.85 6.67
N GLU A 346 10.22 7.98 6.30
CA GLU A 346 10.83 9.22 5.84
C GLU A 346 10.20 9.77 4.55
N SER A 347 9.88 8.93 3.60
CA SER A 347 9.17 9.33 2.38
C SER A 347 7.77 9.83 2.73
N THR A 348 7.03 9.10 3.56
CA THR A 348 5.70 9.53 4.03
C THR A 348 5.77 10.85 4.77
N PHE A 349 6.78 11.07 5.62
CA PHE A 349 6.97 12.34 6.31
C PHE A 349 7.07 13.51 5.34
N LEU A 350 7.94 13.40 4.31
CA LEU A 350 8.16 14.48 3.35
C LEU A 350 6.92 14.87 2.54
N HIS A 351 6.02 13.94 2.28
CA HIS A 351 4.86 14.26 1.45
C HIS A 351 3.53 14.37 2.20
N ALA A 352 3.44 13.90 3.44
CA ALA A 352 2.19 13.95 4.20
C ALA A 352 2.37 14.23 5.70
N GLY A 353 3.60 14.14 6.25
CA GLY A 353 3.88 14.35 7.67
C GLY A 353 4.32 15.78 8.02
N VAL A 354 4.80 16.56 7.05
CA VAL A 354 5.32 17.93 7.26
C VAL A 354 4.22 18.85 7.80
N THR A 355 3.08 18.92 7.13
CA THR A 355 1.96 19.79 7.53
C THR A 355 1.42 19.45 8.93
N PRO A 356 1.12 18.18 9.27
CA PRO A 356 0.64 17.86 10.61
C PRO A 356 1.71 18.04 11.70
N LEU A 357 3.02 17.87 11.43
CA LEU A 357 4.06 18.23 12.41
C LEU A 357 4.08 19.74 12.68
N MET A 358 3.99 20.56 11.62
CA MET A 358 3.87 22.02 11.78
C MET A 358 2.64 22.37 12.63
N ASN A 359 1.52 21.65 12.45
CA ASN A 359 0.30 21.88 13.21
C ASN A 359 0.47 21.55 14.71
N ILE A 360 1.15 20.45 15.04
CA ILE A 360 1.52 20.11 16.45
C ILE A 360 2.33 21.26 17.06
N ALA A 361 3.39 21.72 16.38
CA ALA A 361 4.25 22.79 16.88
C ALA A 361 3.51 24.14 17.01
N TYR A 362 2.72 24.50 15.98
CA TYR A 362 1.94 25.74 15.95
C TYR A 362 0.90 25.82 17.07
N ASN A 363 0.19 24.73 17.33
CA ASN A 363 -0.83 24.65 18.36
C ASN A 363 -0.25 24.35 19.77
N LYS A 364 1.08 24.30 19.90
CA LYS A 364 1.78 24.02 21.18
C LYS A 364 1.31 22.71 21.82
N SER A 365 1.01 21.72 20.98
CA SER A 365 0.62 20.39 21.45
C SER A 365 1.86 19.61 21.90
N ASN A 366 1.70 18.74 22.90
CA ASN A 366 2.71 17.77 23.26
C ASN A 366 2.58 16.55 22.35
N GLY A 367 3.61 16.22 21.64
CA GLY A 367 3.59 15.03 20.78
C GLY A 367 4.96 14.72 20.22
N THR A 368 5.35 13.45 20.29
CA THR A 368 6.64 12.98 19.75
C THR A 368 6.43 12.28 18.43
N VAL A 369 7.04 12.80 17.38
CA VAL A 369 7.01 12.25 16.03
C VAL A 369 8.34 11.53 15.75
N ILE A 370 8.29 10.24 15.44
CA ILE A 370 9.47 9.43 15.08
C ILE A 370 9.45 9.14 13.58
N VAL A 371 10.43 9.68 12.86
CA VAL A 371 10.65 9.40 11.44
C VAL A 371 11.64 8.24 11.28
N LEU A 372 11.17 7.17 10.67
CA LEU A 372 11.92 5.95 10.40
C LEU A 372 12.65 6.06 9.06
N ASN A 373 13.85 6.65 9.07
CA ASN A 373 14.63 6.85 7.88
C ASN A 373 15.46 5.59 7.54
N ASN A 374 15.13 4.95 6.42
CA ASN A 374 15.84 3.80 5.88
C ASN A 374 16.41 4.05 4.47
N TRP A 375 16.45 5.31 4.04
CA TRP A 375 17.03 5.85 2.81
C TRP A 375 16.28 5.51 1.53
N THR A 376 15.09 4.89 1.57
CA THR A 376 14.32 4.54 0.37
C THR A 376 12.87 4.25 0.69
N THR A 377 11.98 4.46 -0.25
CA THR A 377 10.57 4.03 -0.19
C THR A 377 10.49 2.52 -0.39
N ALA A 378 10.89 1.74 0.64
CA ALA A 378 11.23 0.33 0.51
C ALA A 378 10.06 -0.58 0.09
N MET A 379 8.85 -0.38 0.67
CA MET A 379 7.72 -1.32 0.53
C MET A 379 7.24 -1.44 -0.91
N THR A 380 7.24 -0.37 -1.67
CA THR A 380 6.71 -0.30 -3.04
C THR A 380 7.74 -0.58 -4.13
N GLY A 381 8.99 -0.86 -3.77
CA GLY A 381 10.03 -1.23 -4.73
C GLY A 381 11.29 -0.37 -4.69
N ALA A 382 11.59 0.26 -3.55
CA ALA A 382 12.80 1.04 -3.32
C ALA A 382 12.91 2.30 -4.20
N GLN A 383 11.81 3.04 -4.33
CA GLN A 383 11.80 4.31 -5.06
C GLN A 383 12.56 5.40 -4.33
N GLU A 384 13.13 6.31 -5.13
CA GLU A 384 13.75 7.53 -4.63
C GLU A 384 12.70 8.51 -4.08
N HIS A 385 13.14 9.38 -3.16
CA HIS A 385 12.34 10.45 -2.57
C HIS A 385 13.24 11.64 -2.21
N PRO A 386 12.73 12.83 -1.88
CA PRO A 386 13.56 14.03 -1.66
C PRO A 386 14.63 13.93 -0.57
N GLY A 387 14.57 12.92 0.30
CA GLY A 387 15.60 12.65 1.32
C GLY A 387 16.68 11.64 0.88
N SER A 388 16.56 11.04 -0.33
CA SER A 388 17.54 10.06 -0.81
C SER A 388 18.76 10.68 -1.47
N GLY A 389 18.65 11.90 -2.01
CA GLY A 389 19.72 12.58 -2.75
C GLY A 389 19.74 12.23 -4.24
N TYR A 390 18.71 11.57 -4.74
CA TYR A 390 18.56 11.23 -6.15
C TYR A 390 17.17 11.62 -6.68
N THR A 391 17.11 12.03 -7.95
CA THR A 391 15.86 12.27 -8.65
C THR A 391 15.17 10.93 -8.98
N ALA A 392 13.90 10.99 -9.40
CA ALA A 392 13.18 9.81 -9.89
C ALA A 392 13.83 9.13 -11.12
N LYS A 393 14.75 9.84 -11.80
CA LYS A 393 15.53 9.33 -12.94
C LYS A 393 16.91 8.79 -12.54
N GLY A 394 17.26 8.84 -11.24
CA GLY A 394 18.55 8.40 -10.72
C GLY A 394 19.68 9.42 -10.86
N GLU A 395 19.38 10.68 -11.15
CA GLU A 395 20.37 11.76 -11.20
C GLU A 395 20.66 12.28 -9.78
N GLU A 396 21.90 12.58 -9.45
CA GLU A 396 22.26 13.16 -8.15
C GLU A 396 21.60 14.53 -7.96
N THR A 397 21.11 14.78 -6.74
CA THR A 397 20.47 16.04 -6.34
C THR A 397 20.65 16.27 -4.84
N PHE A 398 20.12 17.37 -4.31
CA PHE A 398 20.13 17.61 -2.87
C PHE A 398 19.26 16.59 -2.12
N ALA A 399 19.66 16.28 -0.88
CA ALA A 399 18.84 15.53 0.06
C ALA A 399 18.27 16.48 1.12
N VAL A 400 16.99 16.31 1.46
CA VAL A 400 16.36 17.08 2.53
C VAL A 400 16.99 16.71 3.88
N ASP A 401 17.41 17.74 4.62
CA ASP A 401 17.83 17.60 6.00
C ASP A 401 16.62 17.60 6.92
N TYR A 402 16.29 16.47 7.51
CA TYR A 402 15.13 16.29 8.38
C TYR A 402 15.22 17.09 9.67
N VAL A 403 16.43 17.29 10.21
CA VAL A 403 16.68 18.06 11.43
C VAL A 403 16.39 19.54 11.18
N GLN A 404 16.93 20.10 10.11
CA GLN A 404 16.68 21.48 9.74
C GLN A 404 15.21 21.70 9.37
N LEU A 405 14.60 20.75 8.68
CA LEU A 405 13.18 20.83 8.34
C LEU A 405 12.31 20.84 9.59
N ALA A 406 12.54 19.98 10.57
CA ALA A 406 11.76 19.95 11.82
C ALA A 406 11.88 21.27 12.59
N LYS A 407 13.07 21.85 12.67
CA LYS A 407 13.30 23.19 13.26
C LYS A 407 12.55 24.29 12.51
N ALA A 408 12.59 24.27 11.18
CA ALA A 408 11.87 25.23 10.35
C ALA A 408 10.33 25.12 10.50
N LEU A 409 9.82 23.94 10.87
CA LEU A 409 8.41 23.71 11.17
C LEU A 409 7.99 24.12 12.60
N GLY A 410 8.93 24.65 13.40
CA GLY A 410 8.65 25.18 14.72
C GLY A 410 8.95 24.22 15.89
N VAL A 411 9.53 23.07 15.64
CA VAL A 411 10.06 22.19 16.73
C VAL A 411 11.32 22.83 17.31
N LYS A 412 11.39 22.97 18.63
CA LYS A 412 12.57 23.53 19.29
C LYS A 412 13.81 22.67 19.06
N GLU A 413 14.97 23.30 18.95
CA GLU A 413 16.23 22.60 18.66
C GLU A 413 16.56 21.49 19.66
N GLU A 414 16.34 21.73 20.95
CA GLU A 414 16.54 20.78 22.04
C GLU A 414 15.55 19.58 22.02
N ASN A 415 14.51 19.65 21.20
CA ASN A 415 13.50 18.61 21.01
C ASN A 415 13.64 17.88 19.66
N VAL A 416 14.73 18.15 18.91
CA VAL A 416 15.03 17.48 17.65
C VAL A 416 16.22 16.54 17.86
N ARG A 417 16.03 15.25 17.66
CA ARG A 417 17.04 14.22 17.94
C ARG A 417 17.27 13.33 16.74
N GLU A 418 18.55 13.02 16.50
CA GLU A 418 18.96 11.95 15.59
C GLU A 418 19.43 10.75 16.42
N VAL A 419 18.97 9.55 16.04
CA VAL A 419 19.31 8.31 16.76
C VAL A 419 19.70 7.19 15.82
N ASN A 420 20.65 6.36 16.23
CA ASN A 420 20.97 5.15 15.49
C ASN A 420 19.98 4.02 15.85
N PRO A 421 19.21 3.47 14.89
CA PRO A 421 18.17 2.47 15.16
C PRO A 421 18.71 1.13 15.67
N TYR A 422 20.01 0.93 15.63
CA TYR A 422 20.66 -0.28 16.13
C TYR A 422 21.19 -0.13 17.56
N LYS A 423 21.30 1.08 18.12
CA LYS A 423 21.74 1.32 19.49
C LYS A 423 20.55 1.36 20.44
N LEU A 424 20.26 0.22 21.08
CA LEU A 424 19.02 0.05 21.85
C LEU A 424 18.96 0.92 23.11
N ASP A 425 20.06 1.11 23.81
CA ASP A 425 20.10 1.93 25.03
C ASP A 425 19.87 3.40 24.71
N GLU A 426 20.54 3.93 23.65
CA GLU A 426 20.32 5.28 23.15
C GLU A 426 18.86 5.50 22.72
N LEU A 427 18.27 4.52 22.00
CA LEU A 427 16.87 4.59 21.59
C LEU A 427 15.91 4.64 22.77
N LEU A 428 16.12 3.80 23.78
CA LEU A 428 15.28 3.75 24.97
C LEU A 428 15.34 5.06 25.75
N GLU A 429 16.53 5.62 25.93
CA GLU A 429 16.76 6.87 26.65
C GLU A 429 16.10 8.05 25.91
N VAL A 430 16.42 8.23 24.63
CA VAL A 430 15.91 9.34 23.83
C VAL A 430 14.38 9.27 23.68
N ILE A 431 13.81 8.11 23.37
CA ILE A 431 12.35 8.00 23.23
C ILE A 431 11.65 8.30 24.57
N LYS A 432 12.20 7.81 25.70
CA LYS A 432 11.65 8.08 27.04
C LYS A 432 11.72 9.57 27.40
N GLU A 433 12.86 10.22 27.10
CA GLU A 433 13.03 11.65 27.32
C GLU A 433 12.05 12.47 26.50
N GLU A 434 12.05 12.29 25.18
CA GLU A 434 11.26 13.10 24.26
C GLU A 434 9.74 12.91 24.43
N THR A 435 9.28 11.70 24.76
CA THR A 435 7.84 11.45 25.00
C THR A 435 7.35 12.06 26.32
N SER A 436 8.25 12.46 27.21
CA SER A 436 7.91 13.08 28.50
C SER A 436 7.84 14.61 28.45
N LYS A 437 8.21 15.22 27.31
CA LYS A 437 8.21 16.68 27.15
C LYS A 437 6.80 17.22 26.90
N GLU A 438 6.52 18.40 27.44
CA GLU A 438 5.22 19.09 27.28
C GLU A 438 5.10 19.83 25.94
N GLU A 439 6.02 19.66 25.02
CA GLU A 439 6.11 20.32 23.74
C GLU A 439 6.32 19.32 22.61
N ALA A 440 6.18 19.80 21.37
CA ALA A 440 6.46 19.00 20.19
C ALA A 440 7.91 18.47 20.19
N SER A 441 8.08 17.20 19.97
CA SER A 441 9.38 16.54 19.81
C SER A 441 9.47 15.79 18.48
N PHE A 442 10.66 15.77 17.91
CA PHE A 442 10.96 15.10 16.65
C PHE A 442 12.20 14.22 16.76
N ILE A 443 12.05 12.95 16.44
CA ILE A 443 13.14 11.99 16.42
C ILE A 443 13.26 11.45 15.00
N VAL A 444 14.45 11.48 14.42
CA VAL A 444 14.73 10.83 13.12
C VAL A 444 15.80 9.76 13.28
N THR A 445 15.56 8.58 12.71
CA THR A 445 16.59 7.54 12.71
C THR A 445 17.62 7.82 11.61
N LYS A 446 18.91 7.57 11.93
CA LYS A 446 20.02 7.69 10.97
C LYS A 446 20.86 6.41 10.97
N ASP A 447 21.68 6.22 9.94
CA ASP A 447 22.60 5.09 9.79
C ASP A 447 21.92 3.70 9.77
N GLY A 448 20.64 3.68 9.37
CA GLY A 448 19.82 2.48 9.30
C GLY A 448 19.28 2.17 7.91
N PRO A 449 20.12 1.94 6.88
CA PRO A 449 19.64 1.70 5.53
C PRO A 449 18.80 0.43 5.41
N CYS A 450 17.86 0.45 4.47
CA CYS A 450 17.03 -0.70 4.14
C CYS A 450 17.89 -1.92 3.76
N ALA A 451 17.43 -3.10 4.14
CA ALA A 451 18.11 -4.35 3.80
C ALA A 451 18.30 -4.57 2.29
N LEU A 452 17.40 -4.02 1.46
CA LEU A 452 17.53 -4.07 -0.01
C LEU A 452 18.70 -3.23 -0.50
N LEU A 453 18.85 -2.00 0.01
CA LEU A 453 19.99 -1.13 -0.32
C LEU A 453 21.32 -1.75 0.14
N ARG A 454 21.34 -2.31 1.35
CA ARG A 454 22.54 -2.98 1.87
C ARG A 454 23.00 -4.14 0.98
N ARG A 455 22.06 -4.87 0.37
CA ARG A 455 22.39 -5.91 -0.62
C ARG A 455 23.08 -5.33 -1.84
N ALA A 456 22.60 -4.20 -2.35
CA ALA A 456 23.21 -3.53 -3.51
C ALA A 456 24.63 -3.03 -3.22
N ILE A 457 24.87 -2.44 -2.04
CA ILE A 457 26.19 -1.92 -1.63
C ILE A 457 27.06 -2.96 -0.90
N LYS A 458 26.60 -4.21 -0.79
CA LYS A 458 27.30 -5.33 -0.11
C LYS A 458 27.74 -5.01 1.33
N ALA A 459 26.94 -4.26 2.07
CA ALA A 459 27.21 -3.87 3.45
C ALA A 459 26.67 -4.92 4.43
N TYR A 460 27.51 -5.85 4.84
CA TYR A 460 27.21 -6.89 5.82
C TYR A 460 28.35 -7.00 6.83
N ASN A 461 27.97 -7.30 8.07
CA ASN A 461 28.92 -7.80 9.06
C ASN A 461 28.86 -9.34 9.08
N PRO A 462 29.89 -10.01 9.60
CA PRO A 462 29.86 -11.45 9.81
C PRO A 462 28.62 -11.89 10.60
N PRO A 463 28.03 -13.05 10.29
CA PRO A 463 26.90 -13.59 11.05
C PRO A 463 27.25 -13.80 12.52
N LEU A 464 26.26 -13.56 13.38
CA LEU A 464 26.37 -13.90 14.79
C LEU A 464 25.98 -15.36 15.02
N HIS A 465 26.47 -15.92 16.13
CA HIS A 465 26.12 -17.28 16.55
C HIS A 465 25.67 -17.31 18.00
N VAL A 466 25.04 -18.42 18.41
CA VAL A 466 24.62 -18.64 19.79
C VAL A 466 25.54 -19.62 20.45
N ASP A 467 26.23 -19.19 21.51
CA ASP A 467 26.98 -20.06 22.40
C ASP A 467 25.99 -20.96 23.16
N GLN A 468 26.01 -22.23 22.79
CA GLN A 468 25.07 -23.20 23.33
C GLN A 468 25.39 -23.62 24.79
N GLU A 469 26.61 -23.38 25.26
CA GLU A 469 26.97 -23.69 26.65
C GLU A 469 26.42 -22.63 27.61
N VAL A 470 26.31 -21.37 27.14
CA VAL A 470 25.89 -20.22 27.96
C VAL A 470 24.40 -19.90 27.76
N CYS A 471 23.81 -20.25 26.63
CA CYS A 471 22.42 -19.91 26.33
C CYS A 471 21.45 -20.56 27.33
N THR A 472 20.71 -19.74 28.07
CA THR A 472 19.76 -20.19 29.08
C THR A 472 18.42 -20.65 28.55
N GLY A 473 18.14 -20.44 27.24
CA GLY A 473 16.83 -20.70 26.64
C GLY A 473 15.72 -19.72 27.06
N CYS A 474 16.07 -18.50 27.50
CA CYS A 474 15.12 -17.51 28.01
C CYS A 474 14.22 -16.87 26.94
N ARG A 475 14.52 -17.04 25.64
CA ARG A 475 13.79 -16.52 24.46
C ARG A 475 13.76 -14.99 24.31
N GLN A 476 14.48 -14.21 25.12
CA GLN A 476 14.45 -12.73 25.04
C GLN A 476 14.89 -12.21 23.66
N CYS A 477 15.90 -12.82 23.04
CA CYS A 477 16.35 -12.45 21.69
C CYS A 477 15.26 -12.66 20.61
N LEU A 478 14.35 -13.62 20.82
CA LEU A 478 13.25 -13.90 19.90
C LEU A 478 12.20 -12.79 19.90
N GLU A 479 12.13 -11.96 20.96
CA GLU A 479 11.24 -10.80 21.04
C GLU A 479 11.52 -9.73 19.97
N LEU A 480 12.70 -9.76 19.35
CA LEU A 480 13.03 -8.95 18.18
C LEU A 480 12.26 -9.39 16.92
N GLY A 481 11.78 -10.63 16.85
CA GLY A 481 11.09 -11.18 15.70
C GLY A 481 11.96 -11.31 14.44
N CYS A 482 13.30 -11.36 14.58
CA CYS A 482 14.21 -11.46 13.45
C CYS A 482 14.06 -12.82 12.74
N PRO A 483 13.91 -12.89 11.39
CA PRO A 483 13.76 -14.17 10.69
C PRO A 483 15.04 -15.03 10.70
N ALA A 484 16.20 -14.44 11.03
CA ALA A 484 17.43 -15.18 11.26
C ALA A 484 17.47 -15.88 12.63
N LEU A 485 16.58 -15.50 13.57
CA LEU A 485 16.49 -16.07 14.92
C LEU A 485 15.33 -17.06 15.01
N SER A 486 15.60 -18.26 15.50
CA SER A 486 14.61 -19.30 15.72
C SER A 486 14.76 -19.93 17.09
N TRP A 487 13.73 -20.65 17.51
CA TRP A 487 13.78 -21.51 18.68
C TRP A 487 14.04 -22.96 18.24
N ASP A 488 15.08 -23.56 18.78
CA ASP A 488 15.43 -24.95 18.51
C ASP A 488 15.14 -25.83 19.76
N PRO A 489 14.06 -26.61 19.77
CA PRO A 489 13.75 -27.51 20.85
C PRO A 489 14.71 -28.71 20.95
N THR A 490 15.42 -29.06 19.87
CA THR A 490 16.41 -30.15 19.89
C THR A 490 17.65 -29.82 20.72
N LYS A 491 17.85 -28.53 21.01
CA LYS A 491 18.89 -28.01 21.90
C LYS A 491 18.47 -28.01 23.38
N ALA A 492 17.44 -28.78 23.73
CA ALA A 492 17.12 -29.07 25.14
C ALA A 492 18.28 -29.78 25.81
N GLY A 493 18.58 -29.44 27.07
CA GLY A 493 19.71 -30.03 27.76
C GLY A 493 20.23 -29.13 28.90
N GLU A 494 21.48 -29.39 29.29
CA GLU A 494 22.15 -28.66 30.32
C GLU A 494 22.89 -27.43 29.78
N TYR A 495 22.99 -26.39 30.61
CA TYR A 495 23.80 -25.20 30.35
C TYR A 495 24.46 -24.72 31.62
N LYS A 496 25.58 -24.01 31.51
CA LYS A 496 26.30 -23.42 32.66
C LYS A 496 25.85 -21.99 32.89
N THR A 497 25.53 -21.67 34.12
CA THR A 497 25.31 -20.30 34.58
C THR A 497 26.64 -19.58 34.83
N ALA A 498 26.64 -18.23 34.86
CA ALA A 498 27.85 -17.44 35.12
C ALA A 498 28.57 -17.80 36.45
N ASP A 499 27.83 -18.29 37.43
CA ASP A 499 28.36 -18.79 38.72
C ASP A 499 28.79 -20.28 38.65
N GLY A 500 28.86 -20.86 37.46
CA GLY A 500 29.33 -22.23 37.21
C GLY A 500 28.33 -23.33 37.51
N LYS A 501 27.09 -23.01 37.93
CA LYS A 501 26.06 -24.01 38.21
C LYS A 501 25.47 -24.56 36.92
N VAL A 502 25.22 -25.86 36.87
CA VAL A 502 24.56 -26.53 35.77
C VAL A 502 23.04 -26.50 35.98
N LYS A 503 22.30 -26.00 34.97
CA LYS A 503 20.84 -25.98 34.95
C LYS A 503 20.32 -26.61 33.65
N LYS A 504 19.03 -27.01 33.64
CA LYS A 504 18.37 -27.57 32.45
C LYS A 504 17.52 -26.54 31.75
N ARG A 505 17.52 -26.57 30.42
CA ARG A 505 16.67 -25.76 29.51
C ARG A 505 15.83 -26.64 28.59
N LYS A 506 14.70 -26.11 28.11
CA LYS A 506 13.76 -26.81 27.19
C LYS A 506 14.11 -26.66 25.71
N GLY A 507 15.19 -25.99 25.38
CA GLY A 507 15.66 -25.67 24.06
C GLY A 507 16.54 -24.42 24.10
N ALA A 508 17.06 -23.98 22.97
CA ALA A 508 17.88 -22.78 22.87
C ALA A 508 17.54 -21.94 21.65
N ALA A 509 18.02 -20.70 21.63
CA ALA A 509 17.99 -19.89 20.41
C ALA A 509 18.99 -20.45 19.38
N ALA A 510 18.65 -20.33 18.12
CA ALA A 510 19.52 -20.61 16.99
C ALA A 510 19.52 -19.43 16.03
N ILE A 511 20.66 -19.15 15.44
CA ILE A 511 20.83 -18.15 14.38
C ILE A 511 21.10 -18.87 13.08
N ASN A 512 20.34 -18.51 12.03
CA ASN A 512 20.62 -18.95 10.68
C ASN A 512 21.65 -17.98 10.06
N ASP A 513 22.85 -18.46 9.81
CA ASP A 513 23.98 -17.71 9.28
C ASP A 513 23.75 -17.19 7.86
N LEU A 514 22.98 -17.91 7.03
CA LEU A 514 22.63 -17.46 5.68
C LEU A 514 21.69 -16.23 5.69
N LEU A 515 20.91 -16.07 6.74
CA LEU A 515 19.99 -14.95 6.91
C LEU A 515 20.56 -13.84 7.77
N CYS A 516 21.45 -14.15 8.68
CA CYS A 516 22.05 -13.18 9.59
C CYS A 516 23.03 -12.25 8.84
N ASN A 517 22.92 -10.97 9.12
CA ASN A 517 23.81 -9.94 8.55
C ASN A 517 24.57 -9.15 9.62
N GLY A 518 24.66 -9.69 10.84
CA GLY A 518 25.53 -9.18 11.89
C GLY A 518 25.17 -7.79 12.45
N CYS A 519 23.87 -7.39 12.45
CA CYS A 519 23.47 -6.05 12.86
C CYS A 519 23.62 -5.74 14.37
N GLY A 520 23.87 -6.72 15.22
CA GLY A 520 24.12 -6.55 16.67
C GLY A 520 22.90 -6.36 17.56
N LEU A 521 21.65 -6.27 17.04
CA LEU A 521 20.47 -6.07 17.88
C LEU A 521 20.23 -7.22 18.88
N CYS A 522 20.34 -8.47 18.44
CA CYS A 522 20.14 -9.63 19.32
C CYS A 522 21.24 -9.79 20.36
N TYR A 523 22.46 -9.35 20.08
CA TYR A 523 23.56 -9.28 21.02
C TYR A 523 23.21 -8.40 22.22
N GLN A 524 22.74 -7.16 21.99
CA GLN A 524 22.36 -6.21 23.02
C GLN A 524 21.17 -6.68 23.89
N VAL A 525 20.27 -7.49 23.32
CA VAL A 525 19.11 -8.04 24.06
C VAL A 525 19.50 -9.24 24.94
N CYS A 526 20.63 -9.88 24.67
CA CYS A 526 21.05 -11.08 25.39
C CYS A 526 21.69 -10.73 26.74
N LYS A 527 20.92 -10.88 27.82
CA LYS A 527 21.40 -10.63 29.19
C LYS A 527 22.41 -11.65 29.72
N PHE A 528 22.63 -12.73 28.97
CA PHE A 528 23.50 -13.85 29.39
C PHE A 528 24.73 -13.97 28.52
N ASP A 529 24.95 -13.00 27.68
CA ASP A 529 26.11 -12.93 26.80
C ASP A 529 26.33 -14.20 25.93
N ALA A 530 25.23 -14.85 25.58
CA ALA A 530 25.24 -16.07 24.80
C ALA A 530 25.24 -15.85 23.28
N ILE A 531 25.08 -14.61 22.80
CA ILE A 531 25.17 -14.29 21.37
C ILE A 531 26.54 -13.67 21.12
N LYS A 532 27.31 -14.25 20.21
CA LYS A 532 28.69 -13.90 19.95
C LYS A 532 28.90 -13.56 18.48
N GLY A 533 29.91 -12.73 18.18
CA GLY A 533 30.47 -12.48 16.86
C GLY A 533 31.71 -13.33 16.60
N GLU A 534 32.31 -13.16 15.42
CA GLU A 534 33.64 -13.72 15.10
C GLU A 534 34.76 -13.00 15.83
N THR A 535 34.53 -11.75 16.26
CA THR A 535 35.47 -10.92 17.02
C THR A 535 34.92 -10.67 18.44
N GLU A 536 35.80 -10.31 19.37
CA GLU A 536 35.40 -9.98 20.75
C GLU A 536 34.40 -8.82 20.80
N GLU A 537 34.55 -7.82 19.92
CA GLU A 537 33.59 -6.72 19.77
C GLU A 537 32.60 -7.03 18.64
N VAL A 538 31.32 -7.16 19.00
CA VAL A 538 30.24 -7.31 18.03
C VAL A 538 29.88 -5.92 17.46
N PRO A 539 29.98 -5.72 16.15
CA PRO A 539 29.57 -4.45 15.55
C PRO A 539 28.09 -4.15 15.79
N ILE A 540 27.78 -2.93 16.19
CA ILE A 540 26.41 -2.46 16.36
C ILE A 540 26.03 -1.60 15.15
N GLY A 541 25.06 -2.11 14.37
CA GLY A 541 24.68 -1.49 13.09
C GLY A 541 25.68 -1.80 11.97
N PHE A 542 25.74 -0.93 10.99
CA PHE A 542 26.57 -1.09 9.80
C PHE A 542 27.45 0.15 9.62
N GLN A 543 28.73 -0.06 9.32
CA GLN A 543 29.61 1.03 8.91
C GLN A 543 29.33 1.32 7.43
N LEU A 544 28.63 2.41 7.18
CA LEU A 544 28.26 2.83 5.84
C LEU A 544 28.95 4.13 5.51
N ARG A 545 29.65 4.14 4.38
CA ARG A 545 29.92 5.38 3.67
C ARG A 545 28.75 5.54 2.70
N ARG A 546 28.00 6.64 2.81
CA ARG A 546 27.09 7.02 1.72
C ARG A 546 27.93 7.09 0.45
N PRO A 547 27.46 6.49 -0.66
CA PRO A 547 28.14 6.62 -1.93
C PRO A 547 28.28 8.08 -2.32
#